data_6dab3040f489032aaa2d123204b56883
#
_entry.id   6dab3040f489032aaa2d123204b56883
#
_cell.length_a   1.000
_cell.length_b   1.000
_cell.length_c   1.000
_cell.angle_alpha   90.00
_cell.angle_beta   90.00
_cell.angle_gamma   90.00
#
_symmetry.space_group_name_H-M   'P 1'
#
loop_
_entity.id
_entity.type
_entity.pdbx_description
1 polymer ?
#
loop_
_entity_poly.entity_id
_entity_poly.type
_entity_poly.pdbx_seq_one_letter_code
_entity_poly.pdbx_strand_id
1 'polypeptide(L)'
;MEYQQIYERMLKEHYFLSREMIYDAKVGVHLSAYEYERFLSFKKEYLKEHKEIFHELPLKTFNDAPLFYADCFELDYTARTYGINVLDDFVENGGFFASKHKQDLNTSRIYSEVEGSLNIESVPTKRKVVEALSKNEREPANRNEQIIKNMIEGIRFVSTTPELNEDNLFKLYTILSSGCLDQEDMLLDGHKYRHDGVEVGGYHGCPVGMIKECMDSFFSFINDNLVRSEYGSYLPHIAHYYLVYIHPYFDYNGRMARMLSYWVSLLQKETVVPPLFSEAINQTKNKYYLSLSETRDAHNDLTYFFNYLYGASLKCFFAYKNVEKIYLKLRNEASTVLSPMERLYLKKILMSAKGKFSHNDFTRWVGINLTKQGALKILNAFEDDGVLLSTISKSKNKLFEINKKFVFYTCVTMADVYQKADNI
;
A
#
# COMPACT_ATOMS: atom_id res chain seq x y z
N MET A 1 -2.26 11.56 -38.38
CA MET A 1 -2.53 12.46 -37.26
C MET A 1 -1.17 12.91 -36.74
N GLU A 2 -0.94 14.20 -36.58
CA GLU A 2 0.33 14.68 -36.04
C GLU A 2 0.42 14.28 -34.56
N TYR A 3 1.61 13.90 -34.10
CA TYR A 3 1.82 13.47 -32.69
C TYR A 3 1.29 14.50 -31.69
N GLN A 4 1.41 15.77 -31.98
CA GLN A 4 0.89 16.86 -31.16
C GLN A 4 -0.62 16.74 -30.92
N GLN A 5 -1.41 16.46 -31.95
CA GLN A 5 -2.87 16.30 -31.81
C GLN A 5 -3.23 15.05 -30.99
N ILE A 6 -2.45 13.95 -31.16
CA ILE A 6 -2.61 12.74 -30.35
C ILE A 6 -2.31 13.07 -28.89
N TYR A 7 -1.24 13.80 -28.64
CA TYR A 7 -0.79 14.14 -27.31
C TYR A 7 -1.74 15.11 -26.60
N GLU A 8 -2.20 16.16 -27.26
CA GLU A 8 -3.19 17.10 -26.71
C GLU A 8 -4.51 16.39 -26.37
N ARG A 9 -4.91 15.44 -27.18
CA ARG A 9 -6.06 14.59 -26.90
C ARG A 9 -5.82 13.68 -25.70
N MET A 10 -4.65 13.08 -25.58
CA MET A 10 -4.27 12.25 -24.46
C MET A 10 -4.21 13.01 -23.14
N LEU A 11 -3.63 14.21 -23.14
CA LEU A 11 -3.61 15.07 -21.94
C LEU A 11 -5.03 15.42 -21.46
N LYS A 12 -5.99 15.54 -22.38
CA LYS A 12 -7.38 15.87 -22.05
C LYS A 12 -8.21 14.65 -21.67
N GLU A 13 -7.96 13.51 -22.30
CA GLU A 13 -8.84 12.34 -22.23
C GLU A 13 -8.15 11.10 -21.64
N HIS A 14 -6.82 10.89 -21.86
CA HIS A 14 -6.10 9.66 -21.51
C HIS A 14 -4.60 9.88 -21.35
N TYR A 15 -4.15 10.38 -20.20
CA TYR A 15 -2.71 10.57 -19.95
C TYR A 15 -1.93 9.24 -19.96
N PHE A 16 -2.53 8.17 -19.48
CA PHE A 16 -1.87 6.89 -19.23
C PHE A 16 -1.96 5.91 -20.39
N LEU A 17 -1.38 6.25 -21.53
CA LEU A 17 -1.19 5.27 -22.59
C LEU A 17 0.02 4.38 -22.27
N SER A 18 -0.26 3.11 -21.95
CA SER A 18 0.76 2.08 -21.91
C SER A 18 0.94 1.46 -23.30
N ARG A 19 2.07 0.79 -23.49
CA ARG A 19 2.34 0.04 -24.73
C ARG A 19 1.26 -1.00 -25.04
N GLU A 20 0.66 -1.60 -24.02
CA GLU A 20 -0.44 -2.56 -24.16
C GLU A 20 -1.76 -1.89 -24.60
N MET A 21 -2.05 -0.70 -24.10
CA MET A 21 -3.25 0.05 -24.45
C MET A 21 -3.25 0.52 -25.91
N ILE A 22 -2.05 0.63 -26.52
CA ILE A 22 -1.90 1.03 -27.94
C ILE A 22 -2.45 -0.06 -28.87
N TYR A 23 -2.44 -1.30 -28.45
CA TYR A 23 -3.05 -2.42 -29.16
C TYR A 23 -4.54 -2.60 -28.86
N ASP A 24 -5.09 -1.87 -27.89
CA ASP A 24 -6.52 -1.91 -27.60
C ASP A 24 -7.29 -1.02 -28.60
N ALA A 25 -8.05 -1.64 -29.48
CA ALA A 25 -8.90 -0.96 -30.46
C ALA A 25 -9.88 0.09 -29.87
N LYS A 26 -10.12 0.08 -28.55
CA LYS A 26 -10.97 1.02 -27.84
C LYS A 26 -10.36 2.41 -27.74
N VAL A 27 -9.04 2.54 -27.76
CA VAL A 27 -8.33 3.83 -27.68
C VAL A 27 -8.18 4.47 -29.06
N GLY A 28 -8.32 3.71 -30.13
CA GLY A 28 -8.29 4.21 -31.53
C GLY A 28 -6.92 4.69 -31.99
N VAL A 29 -5.85 4.36 -31.29
CA VAL A 29 -4.47 4.71 -31.63
C VAL A 29 -3.68 3.42 -31.79
N HIS A 30 -3.16 3.16 -33.01
CA HIS A 30 -2.28 2.04 -33.31
C HIS A 30 -0.88 2.59 -33.59
N LEU A 31 0.02 2.47 -32.62
CA LEU A 31 1.43 2.82 -32.79
C LEU A 31 2.28 1.56 -32.80
N SER A 32 3.22 1.47 -33.76
CA SER A 32 4.30 0.49 -33.71
C SER A 32 5.21 0.76 -32.49
N ALA A 33 6.06 -0.20 -32.10
CA ALA A 33 7.01 0.00 -31.04
C ALA A 33 7.91 1.25 -31.28
N TYR A 34 8.33 1.46 -32.52
CA TYR A 34 9.12 2.62 -32.91
C TYR A 34 8.35 3.94 -32.78
N GLU A 35 7.10 3.97 -33.21
CA GLU A 35 6.24 5.15 -33.07
C GLU A 35 5.92 5.44 -31.63
N TYR A 36 5.78 4.43 -30.78
CA TYR A 36 5.61 4.59 -29.35
C TYR A 36 6.81 5.28 -28.69
N GLU A 37 8.03 4.85 -29.00
CA GLU A 37 9.24 5.50 -28.49
C GLU A 37 9.34 6.97 -28.96
N ARG A 38 9.01 7.25 -30.21
CA ARG A 38 8.92 8.62 -30.70
C ARG A 38 7.85 9.42 -29.99
N PHE A 39 6.72 8.81 -29.71
CA PHE A 39 5.65 9.42 -28.95
C PHE A 39 6.08 9.76 -27.51
N LEU A 40 6.75 8.86 -26.80
CA LEU A 40 7.28 9.11 -25.45
C LEU A 40 8.31 10.25 -25.45
N SER A 41 9.18 10.28 -26.45
CA SER A 41 10.14 11.38 -26.60
C SER A 41 9.44 12.71 -26.84
N PHE A 42 8.44 12.74 -27.69
CA PHE A 42 7.62 13.94 -27.95
C PHE A 42 6.85 14.36 -26.69
N LYS A 43 6.25 13.40 -25.96
CA LYS A 43 5.57 13.63 -24.69
C LYS A 43 6.49 14.35 -23.70
N LYS A 44 7.72 13.87 -23.56
CA LYS A 44 8.71 14.44 -22.65
C LYS A 44 9.07 15.88 -23.02
N GLU A 45 9.33 16.15 -24.29
CA GLU A 45 9.64 17.52 -24.76
C GLU A 45 8.43 18.47 -24.58
N TYR A 46 7.24 18.01 -24.90
CA TYR A 46 6.02 18.78 -24.69
C TYR A 46 5.81 19.13 -23.20
N LEU A 47 6.01 18.17 -22.29
CA LEU A 47 5.90 18.41 -20.84
C LEU A 47 6.92 19.42 -20.34
N LYS A 48 8.16 19.41 -20.86
CA LYS A 48 9.18 20.41 -20.52
C LYS A 48 8.79 21.84 -20.94
N GLU A 49 8.02 21.99 -22.00
CA GLU A 49 7.49 23.30 -22.44
C GLU A 49 6.32 23.75 -21.55
N HIS A 50 5.63 22.82 -20.87
CA HIS A 50 4.49 23.09 -19.99
C HIS A 50 4.90 22.92 -18.52
N LYS A 51 5.76 23.83 -18.06
CA LYS A 51 6.35 23.81 -16.71
C LYS A 51 5.32 23.87 -15.58
N GLU A 52 4.12 24.32 -15.86
CA GLU A 52 3.02 24.38 -14.92
C GLU A 52 2.48 23.01 -14.50
N ILE A 53 2.72 21.97 -15.32
CA ILE A 53 2.29 20.60 -15.05
C ILE A 53 3.45 19.60 -14.96
N PHE A 54 4.67 20.03 -15.29
CA PHE A 54 5.85 19.16 -15.34
C PHE A 54 6.75 19.37 -14.13
N HIS A 55 6.98 18.32 -13.38
CA HIS A 55 7.79 18.32 -12.17
C HIS A 55 8.98 17.35 -12.29
N GLU A 56 10.13 17.87 -12.67
CA GLU A 56 11.37 17.11 -12.67
C GLU A 56 11.92 17.00 -11.24
N LEU A 57 12.30 15.78 -10.83
CA LEU A 57 12.85 15.54 -9.51
C LEU A 57 14.36 15.69 -9.52
N PRO A 58 14.94 16.45 -8.59
CA PRO A 58 16.40 16.64 -8.47
C PRO A 58 17.05 15.41 -7.81
N LEU A 59 16.75 14.22 -8.34
CA LEU A 59 17.29 12.94 -7.90
C LEU A 59 18.32 12.43 -8.92
N LYS A 60 19.45 11.95 -8.43
CA LYS A 60 20.47 11.35 -9.28
C LYS A 60 19.95 10.07 -9.91
N THR A 61 20.03 9.96 -11.22
CA THR A 61 19.73 8.75 -11.98
C THR A 61 21.01 8.11 -12.52
N PHE A 62 20.96 6.82 -12.82
CA PHE A 62 22.09 6.10 -13.42
C PHE A 62 21.91 5.90 -14.94
N ASN A 63 20.87 6.45 -15.50
CA ASN A 63 20.62 6.64 -16.91
C ASN A 63 20.43 8.13 -17.18
N ASP A 64 20.58 8.58 -18.40
CA ASP A 64 20.49 10.01 -18.76
C ASP A 64 19.06 10.57 -18.71
N ALA A 65 18.11 9.80 -18.17
CA ALA A 65 16.72 10.20 -18.06
C ALA A 65 16.39 10.60 -16.61
N PRO A 66 16.06 11.87 -16.33
CA PRO A 66 15.62 12.29 -15.00
C PRO A 66 14.29 11.64 -14.64
N LEU A 67 14.07 11.49 -13.34
CA LEU A 67 12.75 11.15 -12.81
C LEU A 67 11.85 12.39 -12.86
N PHE A 68 10.61 12.21 -13.26
CA PHE A 68 9.63 13.30 -13.29
C PHE A 68 8.22 12.76 -13.05
N TYR A 69 7.30 13.66 -12.78
CA TYR A 69 5.86 13.41 -12.85
C TYR A 69 5.16 14.61 -13.46
N ALA A 70 3.94 14.40 -13.92
CA ALA A 70 3.11 15.45 -14.45
C ALA A 70 1.77 15.51 -13.73
N ASP A 71 1.31 16.73 -13.47
CA ASP A 71 -0.05 16.96 -13.03
C ASP A 71 -1.00 16.68 -14.20
N CYS A 72 -1.83 15.68 -14.05
CA CYS A 72 -2.88 15.36 -15.01
C CYS A 72 -4.20 15.16 -14.25
N PHE A 73 -5.31 15.29 -14.97
CA PHE A 73 -6.63 15.24 -14.36
C PHE A 73 -6.85 13.97 -13.54
N GLU A 74 -6.47 12.80 -14.07
CA GLU A 74 -6.67 11.52 -13.40
C GLU A 74 -5.86 11.42 -12.11
N LEU A 75 -4.60 11.86 -12.14
CA LEU A 75 -3.74 11.84 -10.96
C LEU A 75 -4.24 12.84 -9.91
N ASP A 76 -4.52 14.07 -10.32
CA ASP A 76 -5.00 15.11 -9.41
C ASP A 76 -6.33 14.71 -8.77
N TYR A 77 -7.30 14.22 -9.56
CA TYR A 77 -8.57 13.71 -9.06
C TYR A 77 -8.38 12.57 -8.06
N THR A 78 -7.53 11.61 -8.39
CA THR A 78 -7.29 10.44 -7.54
C THR A 78 -6.58 10.83 -6.25
N ALA A 79 -5.55 11.67 -6.34
CA ALA A 79 -4.77 12.14 -5.20
C ALA A 79 -5.61 13.03 -4.26
N ARG A 80 -6.39 13.97 -4.80
CA ARG A 80 -7.30 14.82 -4.02
C ARG A 80 -8.40 14.01 -3.36
N THR A 81 -9.00 13.07 -4.10
CA THR A 81 -10.04 12.18 -3.55
C THR A 81 -9.48 11.34 -2.41
N TYR A 82 -8.25 10.84 -2.58
CA TYR A 82 -7.54 10.14 -1.50
C TYR A 82 -7.31 11.05 -0.30
N GLY A 83 -6.69 12.22 -0.50
CA GLY A 83 -6.36 13.16 0.57
C GLY A 83 -7.59 13.61 1.36
N ILE A 84 -8.61 14.12 0.68
CA ILE A 84 -9.83 14.64 1.31
C ILE A 84 -10.60 13.53 2.06
N ASN A 85 -10.79 12.37 1.43
CA ASN A 85 -11.62 11.33 2.03
C ASN A 85 -10.90 10.49 3.09
N VAL A 86 -9.59 10.27 2.94
CA VAL A 86 -8.85 9.40 3.87
C VAL A 86 -8.44 10.14 5.13
N LEU A 87 -8.02 11.39 5.01
CA LEU A 87 -7.52 12.15 6.15
C LEU A 87 -8.65 12.74 6.99
N ASP A 88 -9.60 13.44 6.38
CA ASP A 88 -10.65 14.15 7.11
C ASP A 88 -11.65 13.21 7.79
N ASP A 89 -12.14 12.23 7.06
CA ASP A 89 -13.20 11.34 7.55
C ASP A 89 -12.73 10.32 8.59
N PHE A 90 -11.49 9.87 8.52
CA PHE A 90 -10.95 8.89 9.46
C PHE A 90 -10.50 9.47 10.79
N VAL A 91 -10.11 10.73 10.81
CA VAL A 91 -9.42 11.35 11.94
C VAL A 91 -10.28 12.37 12.65
N GLU A 92 -10.98 13.24 11.93
CA GLU A 92 -11.59 14.45 12.50
C GLU A 92 -13.08 14.36 12.77
N ASN A 93 -13.83 13.65 11.93
CA ASN A 93 -15.31 13.71 11.95
C ASN A 93 -16.02 12.73 12.87
N GLY A 94 -15.31 12.03 13.75
CA GLY A 94 -15.95 11.17 14.75
C GLY A 94 -16.67 9.93 14.18
N GLY A 95 -16.33 9.47 12.98
CA GLY A 95 -16.85 8.26 12.38
C GLY A 95 -16.51 7.00 13.17
N PHE A 96 -16.76 5.82 12.56
CA PHE A 96 -16.51 4.51 13.17
C PHE A 96 -15.08 4.37 13.76
N PHE A 97 -14.12 5.06 13.17
CA PHE A 97 -12.72 5.10 13.57
C PHE A 97 -12.36 6.33 14.43
N ALA A 98 -13.33 6.92 15.11
CA ALA A 98 -13.13 8.07 15.98
C ALA A 98 -11.98 7.90 16.97
N SER A 99 -11.45 9.00 17.48
CA SER A 99 -10.21 9.11 18.25
C SER A 99 -10.02 8.10 19.38
N LYS A 100 -11.08 7.77 20.13
CA LYS A 100 -11.03 6.75 21.21
C LYS A 100 -10.76 5.32 20.74
N HIS A 101 -10.85 5.06 19.43
CA HIS A 101 -10.59 3.75 18.82
C HIS A 101 -9.36 3.75 17.91
N LYS A 102 -8.63 4.84 17.86
CA LYS A 102 -7.45 5.06 17.04
C LYS A 102 -6.37 4.01 17.27
N GLN A 103 -6.14 3.61 18.52
CA GLN A 103 -5.15 2.59 18.86
C GLN A 103 -5.51 1.21 18.26
N ASP A 104 -6.77 0.81 18.32
CA ASP A 104 -7.23 -0.45 17.73
C ASP A 104 -7.10 -0.44 16.21
N LEU A 105 -7.41 0.69 15.60
CA LEU A 105 -7.27 0.88 14.16
C LEU A 105 -5.80 0.80 13.73
N ASN A 106 -4.92 1.52 14.41
CA ASN A 106 -3.49 1.54 14.11
C ASN A 106 -2.90 0.13 14.23
N THR A 107 -3.24 -0.61 15.28
CA THR A 107 -2.81 -2.01 15.45
C THR A 107 -3.29 -2.89 14.31
N SER A 108 -4.55 -2.80 13.93
CA SER A 108 -5.10 -3.56 12.81
C SER A 108 -4.44 -3.23 11.47
N ARG A 109 -4.09 -1.96 11.25
CA ARG A 109 -3.37 -1.52 10.05
C ARG A 109 -1.94 -2.00 9.99
N ILE A 110 -1.22 -1.94 11.10
CA ILE A 110 0.13 -2.51 11.21
C ILE A 110 0.10 -3.98 10.80
N TYR A 111 -0.85 -4.74 11.31
CA TYR A 111 -0.98 -6.15 10.93
C TYR A 111 -1.31 -6.33 9.45
N SER A 112 -2.17 -5.48 8.88
CA SER A 112 -2.49 -5.51 7.45
C SER A 112 -1.28 -5.14 6.58
N GLU A 113 -0.47 -4.19 7.04
CA GLU A 113 0.75 -3.78 6.36
C GLU A 113 1.78 -4.92 6.34
N VAL A 114 1.99 -5.60 7.47
CA VAL A 114 2.85 -6.79 7.56
C VAL A 114 2.35 -7.91 6.64
N GLU A 115 1.06 -8.27 6.74
CA GLU A 115 0.45 -9.31 5.91
C GLU A 115 0.55 -8.98 4.42
N GLY A 116 0.21 -7.75 4.05
CA GLY A 116 0.25 -7.28 2.67
C GLY A 116 1.66 -7.33 2.11
N SER A 117 2.63 -6.73 2.81
CA SER A 117 4.02 -6.67 2.36
C SER A 117 4.64 -8.05 2.17
N LEU A 118 4.37 -9.01 3.06
CA LEU A 118 4.92 -10.36 2.99
C LEU A 118 4.22 -11.22 1.93
N ASN A 119 2.91 -11.08 1.78
CA ASN A 119 2.16 -11.81 0.75
C ASN A 119 2.56 -11.38 -0.68
N ILE A 120 2.96 -10.11 -0.87
CA ILE A 120 3.52 -9.63 -2.13
C ILE A 120 4.78 -10.45 -2.50
N GLU A 121 5.64 -10.73 -1.52
CA GLU A 121 6.86 -11.53 -1.70
C GLU A 121 6.61 -13.05 -1.59
N SER A 122 5.35 -13.47 -1.64
CA SER A 122 4.97 -14.89 -1.56
C SER A 122 5.38 -15.58 -0.25
N VAL A 123 5.59 -14.81 0.84
CA VAL A 123 5.79 -15.35 2.19
C VAL A 123 4.42 -15.61 2.80
N PRO A 124 4.03 -16.87 3.05
CA PRO A 124 2.71 -17.21 3.58
C PRO A 124 2.49 -16.59 4.96
N THR A 125 1.56 -15.65 5.04
CA THR A 125 1.32 -14.88 6.26
C THR A 125 -0.14 -14.94 6.65
N LYS A 126 -0.41 -15.26 7.93
CA LYS A 126 -1.75 -15.33 8.50
C LYS A 126 -1.87 -14.36 9.67
N ARG A 127 -2.96 -13.63 9.76
CA ARG A 127 -3.26 -12.66 10.83
C ARG A 127 -2.96 -13.20 12.24
N LYS A 128 -3.36 -14.43 12.55
CA LYS A 128 -3.09 -15.06 13.85
C LYS A 128 -1.61 -15.11 14.21
N VAL A 129 -0.76 -15.42 13.22
CA VAL A 129 0.69 -15.50 13.42
C VAL A 129 1.26 -14.12 13.67
N VAL A 130 0.85 -13.13 12.87
CA VAL A 130 1.25 -11.73 13.05
C VAL A 130 0.87 -11.23 14.45
N GLU A 131 -0.37 -11.49 14.89
CA GLU A 131 -0.86 -11.09 16.22
C GLU A 131 -0.06 -11.75 17.35
N ALA A 132 0.15 -13.08 17.28
CA ALA A 132 0.88 -13.81 18.31
C ALA A 132 2.34 -13.34 18.43
N LEU A 133 3.03 -13.16 17.31
CA LEU A 133 4.41 -12.67 17.27
C LEU A 133 4.52 -11.19 17.69
N SER A 134 3.55 -10.36 17.30
CA SER A 134 3.51 -8.95 17.71
C SER A 134 3.34 -8.77 19.21
N LYS A 135 2.59 -9.65 19.86
CA LYS A 135 2.37 -9.65 21.31
C LYS A 135 3.44 -10.41 22.09
N ASN A 136 4.44 -10.98 21.43
CA ASN A 136 5.44 -11.86 22.01
C ASN A 136 4.83 -13.06 22.77
N GLU A 137 3.69 -13.60 22.29
CA GLU A 137 3.04 -14.76 22.91
C GLU A 137 3.87 -16.04 22.71
N ARG A 138 4.72 -16.06 21.69
CA ARG A 138 5.65 -17.15 21.39
C ARG A 138 6.80 -16.69 20.48
N GLU A 139 7.84 -17.49 20.39
CA GLU A 139 8.92 -17.29 19.42
C GLU A 139 8.56 -17.80 18.01
N PRO A 140 9.25 -17.31 16.96
CA PRO A 140 9.11 -17.82 15.60
C PRO A 140 9.43 -19.31 15.52
N ALA A 141 8.57 -20.11 14.89
CA ALA A 141 8.74 -21.55 14.75
C ALA A 141 9.56 -21.96 13.52
N ASN A 142 9.74 -21.07 12.54
CA ASN A 142 10.44 -21.33 11.28
C ASN A 142 10.86 -20.01 10.61
N ARG A 143 11.61 -20.12 9.48
CA ARG A 143 12.11 -18.96 8.71
C ARG A 143 10.97 -17.98 8.31
N ASN A 144 9.82 -18.47 7.85
CA ASN A 144 8.71 -17.59 7.46
C ASN A 144 8.19 -16.78 8.66
N GLU A 145 8.07 -17.39 9.81
CA GLU A 145 7.67 -16.68 11.03
C GLU A 145 8.74 -15.72 11.53
N GLN A 146 10.03 -16.06 11.33
CA GLN A 146 11.12 -15.12 11.60
C GLN A 146 11.02 -13.90 10.70
N ILE A 147 10.73 -14.06 9.40
CA ILE A 147 10.49 -12.94 8.48
C ILE A 147 9.31 -12.08 8.96
N ILE A 148 8.22 -12.69 9.45
CA ILE A 148 7.09 -11.95 10.03
C ILE A 148 7.52 -11.14 11.26
N LYS A 149 8.29 -11.77 12.17
CA LYS A 149 8.82 -11.10 13.37
C LYS A 149 9.70 -9.91 12.98
N ASN A 150 10.60 -10.09 12.02
CA ASN A 150 11.49 -9.05 11.52
C ASN A 150 10.69 -7.85 10.94
N MET A 151 9.62 -8.11 10.19
CA MET A 151 8.75 -7.04 9.67
C MET A 151 8.08 -6.25 10.80
N ILE A 152 7.63 -6.92 11.86
CA ILE A 152 7.06 -6.28 13.04
C ILE A 152 8.09 -5.39 13.73
N GLU A 153 9.31 -5.91 13.93
CA GLU A 153 10.41 -5.14 14.53
C GLU A 153 10.84 -3.96 13.62
N GLY A 154 10.83 -4.15 12.30
CA GLY A 154 11.07 -3.06 11.34
C GLY A 154 10.06 -1.93 11.49
N ILE A 155 8.75 -2.24 11.62
CA ILE A 155 7.71 -1.23 11.86
C ILE A 155 7.94 -0.52 13.20
N ARG A 156 8.28 -1.24 14.27
CA ARG A 156 8.62 -0.64 15.56
C ARG A 156 9.81 0.29 15.46
N PHE A 157 10.84 -0.14 14.77
CA PHE A 157 12.04 0.66 14.55
C PHE A 157 11.72 1.97 13.83
N VAL A 158 11.07 1.94 12.67
CA VAL A 158 10.75 3.16 11.91
C VAL A 158 9.76 4.08 12.65
N SER A 159 8.87 3.50 13.47
CA SER A 159 7.91 4.29 14.28
C SER A 159 8.56 5.09 15.40
N THR A 160 9.78 4.74 15.80
CA THR A 160 10.51 5.39 16.90
C THR A 160 11.78 6.09 16.44
N THR A 161 12.15 5.98 15.16
CA THR A 161 13.38 6.57 14.60
C THR A 161 13.04 7.83 13.81
N PRO A 162 13.38 9.02 14.32
CA PRO A 162 12.97 10.29 13.71
C PRO A 162 13.86 10.74 12.54
N GLU A 163 14.96 10.06 12.30
CA GLU A 163 15.96 10.45 11.30
C GLU A 163 16.09 9.40 10.20
N LEU A 164 15.89 9.81 8.95
CA LEU A 164 16.17 9.01 7.78
C LEU A 164 17.54 9.34 7.23
N ASN A 165 18.50 8.46 7.45
CA ASN A 165 19.86 8.53 6.94
C ASN A 165 20.35 7.14 6.55
N GLU A 166 21.56 7.07 5.98
CA GLU A 166 22.16 5.82 5.48
C GLU A 166 22.29 4.76 6.58
N ASP A 167 22.77 5.16 7.77
CA ASP A 167 22.98 4.23 8.88
C ASP A 167 21.66 3.64 9.38
N ASN A 168 20.65 4.45 9.53
CA ASN A 168 19.33 4.02 9.96
C ASN A 168 18.62 3.19 8.88
N LEU A 169 18.79 3.52 7.60
CA LEU A 169 18.25 2.68 6.51
C LEU A 169 18.94 1.32 6.47
N PHE A 170 20.26 1.27 6.63
CA PHE A 170 21.01 0.03 6.71
C PHE A 170 20.62 -0.79 7.96
N LYS A 171 20.40 -0.13 9.09
CA LYS A 171 19.91 -0.79 10.31
C LYS A 171 18.53 -1.40 10.10
N LEU A 172 17.63 -0.71 9.39
CA LEU A 172 16.35 -1.26 9.00
C LEU A 172 16.52 -2.50 8.12
N TYR A 173 17.41 -2.46 7.11
CA TYR A 173 17.73 -3.61 6.29
C TYR A 173 18.21 -4.80 7.13
N THR A 174 19.12 -4.55 8.07
CA THR A 174 19.65 -5.58 8.97
C THR A 174 18.53 -6.20 9.85
N ILE A 175 17.59 -5.39 10.34
CA ILE A 175 16.44 -5.88 11.10
C ILE A 175 15.57 -6.78 10.22
N LEU A 176 15.18 -6.31 9.03
CA LEU A 176 14.26 -7.04 8.15
C LEU A 176 14.85 -8.36 7.65
N SER A 177 16.17 -8.40 7.40
CA SER A 177 16.87 -9.55 6.84
C SER A 177 17.43 -10.51 7.89
N SER A 178 17.40 -10.15 9.18
CA SER A 178 18.04 -10.90 10.28
C SER A 178 17.70 -12.38 10.28
N GLY A 179 18.73 -13.24 10.12
CA GLY A 179 18.59 -14.69 10.11
C GLY A 179 17.80 -15.27 8.93
N CYS A 180 17.55 -14.47 7.89
CA CYS A 180 16.68 -14.83 6.77
C CYS A 180 17.30 -14.61 5.38
N LEU A 181 18.55 -14.18 5.29
CA LEU A 181 19.27 -14.10 4.01
C LEU A 181 19.83 -15.46 3.62
N ASP A 182 19.81 -15.74 2.33
CA ASP A 182 20.59 -16.82 1.76
C ASP A 182 22.05 -16.34 1.61
N GLN A 183 22.99 -17.27 1.54
CA GLN A 183 24.42 -16.92 1.57
C GLN A 183 24.84 -16.03 0.40
N GLU A 184 24.23 -16.23 -0.76
CA GLU A 184 24.46 -15.44 -1.97
C GLU A 184 23.93 -14.01 -1.91
N ASP A 185 22.95 -13.75 -1.02
CA ASP A 185 22.33 -12.43 -0.83
C ASP A 185 23.03 -11.61 0.26
N MET A 186 24.04 -12.17 0.92
CA MET A 186 24.75 -11.47 1.97
C MET A 186 25.64 -10.37 1.40
N LEU A 187 25.63 -9.25 2.08
CA LEU A 187 26.58 -8.15 1.78
C LEU A 187 27.97 -8.50 2.31
N LEU A 188 29.00 -7.94 1.68
CA LEU A 188 30.37 -8.05 2.19
C LEU A 188 30.51 -7.31 3.52
N ASP A 189 31.41 -7.78 4.37
CA ASP A 189 31.70 -7.15 5.65
C ASP A 189 32.08 -5.67 5.47
N GLY A 190 31.46 -4.82 6.24
CA GLY A 190 31.64 -3.37 6.18
C GLY A 190 30.93 -2.66 5.03
N HIS A 191 30.25 -3.38 4.14
CA HIS A 191 29.47 -2.80 3.04
C HIS A 191 28.00 -2.63 3.44
N LYS A 192 27.42 -1.49 3.07
CA LYS A 192 25.99 -1.21 3.29
C LYS A 192 25.12 -1.55 2.08
N TYR A 193 25.72 -1.75 0.93
CA TYR A 193 25.07 -2.00 -0.35
C TYR A 193 25.68 -3.22 -1.03
N ARG A 194 24.98 -3.78 -2.01
CA ARG A 194 25.49 -4.88 -2.84
C ARG A 194 26.78 -4.50 -3.55
N HIS A 195 27.60 -5.48 -3.78
CA HIS A 195 28.89 -5.37 -4.40
C HIS A 195 28.95 -5.93 -5.83
N ASP A 196 27.82 -6.45 -6.34
CA ASP A 196 27.68 -6.99 -7.70
C ASP A 196 26.36 -6.54 -8.34
N GLY A 197 26.23 -6.81 -9.64
CA GLY A 197 25.04 -6.53 -10.42
C GLY A 197 23.83 -7.33 -9.94
N VAL A 198 22.64 -6.82 -10.19
CA VAL A 198 21.37 -7.51 -9.91
C VAL A 198 20.39 -7.29 -11.05
N GLU A 199 19.66 -8.36 -11.37
CA GLU A 199 18.61 -8.33 -12.36
C GLU A 199 17.30 -8.86 -11.73
N VAL A 200 16.20 -8.16 -11.93
CA VAL A 200 14.88 -8.52 -11.41
C VAL A 200 13.84 -8.37 -12.51
N GLY A 201 13.35 -9.51 -13.02
CA GLY A 201 12.31 -9.52 -14.05
C GLY A 201 12.69 -8.73 -15.31
N GLY A 202 13.94 -8.84 -15.76
CA GLY A 202 14.48 -8.12 -16.91
C GLY A 202 14.90 -6.68 -16.64
N TYR A 203 14.79 -6.22 -15.38
CA TYR A 203 15.29 -4.91 -14.97
C TYR A 203 16.66 -5.04 -14.33
N HIS A 204 17.64 -4.29 -14.83
CA HIS A 204 18.96 -4.17 -14.23
C HIS A 204 18.98 -3.01 -13.23
N GLY A 205 19.33 -3.31 -11.98
CA GLY A 205 19.48 -2.30 -10.94
C GLY A 205 20.63 -1.32 -11.23
N CYS A 206 20.74 -0.29 -10.40
CA CYS A 206 21.81 0.71 -10.50
C CYS A 206 23.20 0.05 -10.56
N PRO A 207 24.10 0.49 -11.47
CA PRO A 207 25.48 0.05 -11.47
C PRO A 207 26.13 0.23 -10.09
N VAL A 208 26.86 -0.77 -9.62
CA VAL A 208 27.43 -0.80 -8.26
C VAL A 208 28.18 0.48 -7.91
N GLY A 209 29.02 0.97 -8.83
CA GLY A 209 29.81 2.19 -8.62
C GLY A 209 29.00 3.48 -8.47
N MET A 210 27.70 3.46 -8.80
CA MET A 210 26.82 4.63 -8.70
C MET A 210 25.84 4.55 -7.52
N ILE A 211 25.70 3.39 -6.86
CA ILE A 211 24.73 3.20 -5.79
C ILE A 211 24.91 4.23 -4.69
N LYS A 212 26.13 4.43 -4.21
CA LYS A 212 26.44 5.37 -3.12
C LYS A 212 26.04 6.80 -3.49
N GLU A 213 26.42 7.27 -4.67
CA GLU A 213 26.09 8.62 -5.13
C GLU A 213 24.56 8.82 -5.26
N CYS A 214 23.87 7.83 -5.80
CA CYS A 214 22.41 7.85 -5.91
C CYS A 214 21.75 7.88 -4.51
N MET A 215 22.23 7.07 -3.59
CA MET A 215 21.69 7.04 -2.23
C MET A 215 21.98 8.31 -1.44
N ASP A 216 23.14 8.94 -1.63
CA ASP A 216 23.44 10.23 -1.02
C ASP A 216 22.50 11.33 -1.55
N SER A 217 22.28 11.36 -2.87
CA SER A 217 21.28 12.24 -3.49
C SER A 217 19.89 12.00 -2.92
N PHE A 218 19.50 10.74 -2.70
CA PHE A 218 18.22 10.36 -2.12
C PHE A 218 18.05 10.88 -0.69
N PHE A 219 19.02 10.67 0.19
CA PHE A 219 18.92 11.16 1.57
C PHE A 219 18.85 12.68 1.65
N SER A 220 19.66 13.39 0.84
CA SER A 220 19.57 14.84 0.76
C SER A 220 18.19 15.29 0.30
N PHE A 221 17.69 14.73 -0.80
CA PHE A 221 16.38 15.05 -1.35
C PHE A 221 15.25 14.81 -0.34
N ILE A 222 15.19 13.64 0.29
CA ILE A 222 14.10 13.31 1.23
C ILE A 222 14.15 14.24 2.44
N ASN A 223 15.31 14.44 3.06
CA ASN A 223 15.43 15.27 4.27
C ASN A 223 15.11 16.73 3.99
N ASP A 224 15.54 17.29 2.86
CA ASP A 224 15.20 18.64 2.45
C ASP A 224 13.68 18.81 2.29
N ASN A 225 13.02 17.82 1.73
CA ASN A 225 11.57 17.88 1.44
C ASN A 225 10.69 17.51 2.65
N LEU A 226 11.19 16.75 3.61
CA LEU A 226 10.54 16.59 4.91
C LEU A 226 10.41 17.94 5.65
N VAL A 227 11.36 18.85 5.45
CA VAL A 227 11.33 20.19 6.05
C VAL A 227 10.44 21.15 5.25
N ARG A 228 10.53 21.10 3.91
CA ARG A 228 9.83 22.06 3.02
C ARG A 228 8.39 21.68 2.71
N SER A 229 8.03 20.42 2.87
CA SER A 229 6.72 19.85 2.48
C SER A 229 6.36 20.07 1.00
N GLU A 230 7.38 20.17 0.12
CA GLU A 230 7.19 20.57 -1.28
C GLU A 230 6.41 19.54 -2.09
N TYR A 231 6.63 18.25 -1.82
CA TYR A 231 5.99 17.17 -2.58
C TYR A 231 4.79 16.54 -1.85
N GLY A 232 4.44 17.04 -0.66
CA GLY A 232 3.28 16.58 0.10
C GLY A 232 3.15 15.05 0.14
N SER A 233 1.98 14.56 -0.21
CA SER A 233 1.69 13.11 -0.21
C SER A 233 2.44 12.30 -1.27
N TYR A 234 3.12 12.92 -2.23
CA TYR A 234 3.94 12.22 -3.22
C TYR A 234 5.29 11.75 -2.65
N LEU A 235 5.82 12.44 -1.64
CA LEU A 235 7.16 12.14 -1.11
C LEU A 235 7.36 10.67 -0.67
N PRO A 236 6.42 10.03 0.04
CA PRO A 236 6.51 8.59 0.35
C PRO A 236 6.55 7.70 -0.89
N HIS A 237 5.84 8.09 -1.95
CA HIS A 237 5.80 7.34 -3.20
C HIS A 237 7.07 7.50 -4.02
N ILE A 238 7.66 8.71 -4.00
CA ILE A 238 8.99 8.97 -4.58
C ILE A 238 10.03 8.09 -3.88
N ALA A 239 10.03 8.07 -2.54
CA ALA A 239 10.95 7.24 -1.76
C ALA A 239 10.80 5.75 -2.10
N HIS A 240 9.57 5.27 -2.21
CA HIS A 240 9.27 3.89 -2.61
C HIS A 240 9.87 3.56 -3.98
N TYR A 241 9.50 4.35 -4.99
CA TYR A 241 9.93 4.08 -6.36
C TYR A 241 11.44 4.16 -6.50
N TYR A 242 12.06 5.18 -5.90
CA TYR A 242 13.49 5.41 -6.02
C TYR A 242 14.32 4.26 -5.42
N LEU A 243 13.90 3.72 -4.28
CA LEU A 243 14.60 2.56 -3.71
C LEU A 243 14.48 1.31 -4.62
N VAL A 244 13.29 1.08 -5.21
CA VAL A 244 13.11 0.00 -6.20
C VAL A 244 13.95 0.25 -7.45
N TYR A 245 14.05 1.51 -7.90
CA TYR A 245 14.83 1.92 -9.05
C TYR A 245 16.34 1.70 -8.83
N ILE A 246 16.89 2.13 -7.69
CA ILE A 246 18.32 1.90 -7.38
C ILE A 246 18.61 0.43 -7.10
N HIS A 247 17.72 -0.25 -6.38
CA HIS A 247 17.87 -1.66 -6.00
C HIS A 247 19.17 -1.93 -5.27
N PRO A 248 19.39 -1.30 -4.09
CA PRO A 248 20.72 -1.24 -3.47
C PRO A 248 21.17 -2.53 -2.76
N TYR A 249 20.28 -3.51 -2.59
CA TYR A 249 20.55 -4.80 -1.95
C TYR A 249 20.40 -5.95 -2.94
N PHE A 250 20.85 -7.17 -2.58
CA PHE A 250 20.59 -8.37 -3.38
C PHE A 250 19.14 -8.85 -3.22
N ASP A 251 18.64 -8.92 -1.99
CA ASP A 251 17.23 -9.22 -1.66
C ASP A 251 16.66 -8.12 -0.74
N TYR A 252 15.41 -8.23 -0.38
CA TYR A 252 14.63 -7.33 0.50
C TYR A 252 14.28 -5.96 -0.10
N ASN A 253 14.69 -5.61 -1.30
CA ASN A 253 14.43 -4.27 -1.87
C ASN A 253 12.94 -3.90 -1.92
N GLY A 254 12.05 -4.83 -2.29
CA GLY A 254 10.61 -4.60 -2.29
C GLY A 254 10.04 -4.31 -0.89
N ARG A 255 10.44 -5.12 0.10
CA ARG A 255 10.05 -4.93 1.51
C ARG A 255 10.59 -3.64 2.09
N MET A 256 11.86 -3.32 1.77
CA MET A 256 12.50 -2.07 2.16
C MET A 256 11.79 -0.86 1.55
N ALA A 257 11.44 -0.89 0.27
CA ALA A 257 10.75 0.22 -0.41
C ALA A 257 9.37 0.51 0.20
N ARG A 258 8.59 -0.53 0.49
CA ARG A 258 7.29 -0.37 1.17
C ARG A 258 7.46 0.15 2.59
N MET A 259 8.42 -0.38 3.35
CA MET A 259 8.71 0.10 4.70
C MET A 259 9.24 1.53 4.72
N LEU A 260 10.06 1.89 3.73
CA LEU A 260 10.58 3.26 3.56
C LEU A 260 9.46 4.25 3.26
N SER A 261 8.53 3.89 2.38
CA SER A 261 7.33 4.70 2.10
C SER A 261 6.51 4.95 3.37
N TYR A 262 6.30 3.91 4.16
CA TYR A 262 5.63 4.02 5.46
C TYR A 262 6.41 4.93 6.42
N TRP A 263 7.74 4.79 6.51
CA TRP A 263 8.60 5.61 7.36
C TRP A 263 8.55 7.08 6.97
N VAL A 264 8.71 7.41 5.68
CA VAL A 264 8.61 8.79 5.19
C VAL A 264 7.25 9.40 5.53
N SER A 265 6.16 8.64 5.39
CA SER A 265 4.82 9.09 5.80
C SER A 265 4.73 9.41 7.30
N LEU A 266 5.39 8.63 8.16
CA LEU A 266 5.44 8.92 9.60
C LEU A 266 6.25 10.18 9.90
N LEU A 267 7.36 10.41 9.18
CA LEU A 267 8.23 11.57 9.37
C LEU A 267 7.57 12.87 8.93
N GLN A 268 6.70 12.84 7.93
CA GLN A 268 5.93 14.02 7.49
C GLN A 268 4.97 14.54 8.56
N LYS A 269 4.64 13.76 9.58
CA LYS A 269 3.70 14.10 10.66
C LYS A 269 2.28 14.49 10.21
N GLU A 270 2.03 14.47 8.92
CA GLU A 270 0.75 14.87 8.31
C GLU A 270 -0.32 13.79 8.43
N THR A 271 0.09 12.54 8.61
CA THR A 271 -0.84 11.42 8.65
C THR A 271 -0.94 10.81 10.02
N VAL A 272 -2.01 11.10 10.67
CA VAL A 272 -2.42 10.38 11.88
C VAL A 272 -2.69 8.90 11.60
N VAL A 273 -2.82 8.56 10.33
CA VAL A 273 -3.17 7.22 9.86
C VAL A 273 -2.22 6.83 8.72
N PRO A 274 -1.29 5.88 8.95
CA PRO A 274 -0.39 5.42 7.91
C PRO A 274 -1.15 4.92 6.69
N PRO A 275 -0.64 5.18 5.49
CA PRO A 275 -1.26 4.70 4.25
C PRO A 275 -1.31 3.17 4.22
N LEU A 276 -2.34 2.62 3.60
CA LEU A 276 -2.60 1.18 3.45
C LEU A 276 -1.90 0.61 2.20
N PHE A 277 -0.66 1.00 1.96
CA PHE A 277 0.00 0.71 0.67
C PHE A 277 0.24 -0.76 0.44
N SER A 278 0.78 -1.49 1.40
CA SER A 278 1.08 -2.91 1.20
C SER A 278 -0.19 -3.76 1.08
N GLU A 279 -1.26 -3.42 1.80
CA GLU A 279 -2.55 -4.11 1.62
C GLU A 279 -3.13 -3.82 0.23
N ALA A 280 -3.10 -2.57 -0.22
CA ALA A 280 -3.57 -2.16 -1.54
C ALA A 280 -2.75 -2.83 -2.66
N ILE A 281 -1.44 -2.83 -2.54
CA ILE A 281 -0.52 -3.49 -3.50
C ILE A 281 -0.78 -5.00 -3.53
N ASN A 282 -0.93 -5.66 -2.38
CA ASN A 282 -1.18 -7.10 -2.32
C ASN A 282 -2.48 -7.50 -3.04
N GLN A 283 -3.52 -6.69 -2.94
CA GLN A 283 -4.79 -6.94 -3.64
C GLN A 283 -4.67 -6.75 -5.16
N THR A 284 -3.64 -6.04 -5.64
CA THR A 284 -3.46 -5.65 -7.04
C THR A 284 -2.03 -5.90 -7.52
N LYS A 285 -1.38 -6.95 -7.02
CA LYS A 285 0.05 -7.27 -7.21
C LYS A 285 0.53 -7.15 -8.66
N ASN A 286 -0.22 -7.71 -9.61
CA ASN A 286 0.16 -7.66 -11.03
C ASN A 286 0.17 -6.21 -11.56
N LYS A 287 -0.78 -5.38 -11.12
CA LYS A 287 -0.84 -3.96 -11.51
C LYS A 287 0.28 -3.14 -10.87
N TYR A 288 0.73 -3.54 -9.69
CA TYR A 288 1.90 -2.94 -9.05
C TYR A 288 3.16 -3.13 -9.90
N TYR A 289 3.47 -4.37 -10.28
CA TYR A 289 4.64 -4.62 -11.11
C TYR A 289 4.52 -4.00 -12.50
N LEU A 290 3.31 -3.99 -13.06
CA LEU A 290 3.03 -3.31 -14.33
C LEU A 290 3.30 -1.80 -14.22
N SER A 291 2.82 -1.14 -13.17
CA SER A 291 3.05 0.30 -12.99
C SER A 291 4.53 0.67 -12.83
N LEU A 292 5.32 -0.19 -12.19
CA LEU A 292 6.78 -0.02 -12.12
C LEU A 292 7.44 -0.14 -13.50
N SER A 293 6.99 -1.11 -14.32
CA SER A 293 7.46 -1.27 -15.69
C SER A 293 7.05 -0.10 -16.57
N GLU A 294 5.76 0.27 -16.55
CA GLU A 294 5.24 1.40 -17.32
C GLU A 294 5.95 2.72 -17.00
N THR A 295 6.27 2.97 -15.73
CA THR A 295 7.05 4.15 -15.31
C THR A 295 8.42 4.16 -15.98
N ARG A 296 9.13 3.02 -16.01
CA ARG A 296 10.44 2.90 -16.67
C ARG A 296 10.32 3.04 -18.19
N ASP A 297 9.37 2.33 -18.79
CA ASP A 297 9.11 2.34 -20.23
C ASP A 297 8.71 3.74 -20.72
N ALA A 298 8.05 4.52 -19.87
CA ALA A 298 7.72 5.92 -20.10
C ALA A 298 8.83 6.91 -19.73
N HIS A 299 10.10 6.50 -19.81
CA HIS A 299 11.29 7.33 -19.54
C HIS A 299 11.32 7.91 -18.12
N ASN A 300 11.00 7.10 -17.11
CA ASN A 300 10.94 7.46 -15.69
C ASN A 300 9.79 8.43 -15.32
N ASP A 301 8.66 8.33 -15.99
CA ASP A 301 7.44 9.06 -15.69
C ASP A 301 6.70 8.48 -14.48
N LEU A 302 6.96 9.02 -13.30
CA LEU A 302 6.36 8.58 -12.03
C LEU A 302 4.83 8.77 -11.96
N THR A 303 4.23 9.51 -12.88
CA THR A 303 2.78 9.73 -12.94
C THR A 303 2.04 8.39 -12.98
N TYR A 304 2.57 7.40 -13.72
CA TYR A 304 2.00 6.04 -13.80
C TYR A 304 1.99 5.35 -12.45
N PHE A 305 3.10 5.39 -11.74
CA PHE A 305 3.23 4.76 -10.42
C PHE A 305 2.35 5.44 -9.37
N PHE A 306 2.31 6.78 -9.37
CA PHE A 306 1.47 7.55 -8.45
C PHE A 306 -0.01 7.27 -8.68
N ASN A 307 -0.48 7.34 -9.92
CA ASN A 307 -1.88 7.05 -10.24
C ASN A 307 -2.29 5.63 -9.81
N TYR A 308 -1.40 4.66 -10.05
CA TYR A 308 -1.62 3.29 -9.57
C TYR A 308 -1.77 3.24 -8.03
N LEU A 309 -0.82 3.82 -7.28
CA LEU A 309 -0.82 3.74 -5.82
C LEU A 309 -2.04 4.45 -5.20
N TYR A 310 -2.37 5.64 -5.67
CA TYR A 310 -3.55 6.34 -5.17
C TYR A 310 -4.84 5.60 -5.51
N GLY A 311 -4.97 5.08 -6.73
CA GLY A 311 -6.12 4.29 -7.14
C GLY A 311 -6.29 2.99 -6.34
N ALA A 312 -5.19 2.29 -6.06
CA ALA A 312 -5.20 1.08 -5.23
C ALA A 312 -5.54 1.42 -3.77
N SER A 313 -4.99 2.51 -3.22
CA SER A 313 -5.25 2.97 -1.86
C SER A 313 -6.68 3.43 -1.67
N LEU A 314 -7.28 4.12 -2.63
CA LEU A 314 -8.70 4.48 -2.63
C LEU A 314 -9.61 3.26 -2.56
N LYS A 315 -9.29 2.19 -3.28
CA LYS A 315 -10.07 0.94 -3.19
C LYS A 315 -10.05 0.35 -1.79
N CYS A 316 -8.89 0.32 -1.15
CA CYS A 316 -8.78 -0.12 0.24
C CYS A 316 -9.58 0.79 1.18
N PHE A 317 -9.48 2.10 0.99
CA PHE A 317 -10.24 3.07 1.78
C PHE A 317 -11.75 2.84 1.66
N PHE A 318 -12.29 2.70 0.46
CA PHE A 318 -13.71 2.45 0.27
C PHE A 318 -14.16 1.10 0.86
N ALA A 319 -13.29 0.09 0.90
CA ALA A 319 -13.57 -1.15 1.60
C ALA A 319 -13.76 -0.91 3.12
N TYR A 320 -12.91 -0.08 3.74
CA TYR A 320 -13.09 0.32 5.14
C TYR A 320 -14.35 1.15 5.38
N LYS A 321 -14.67 2.07 4.49
CA LYS A 321 -15.91 2.85 4.55
C LYS A 321 -17.17 1.97 4.43
N ASN A 322 -17.10 0.89 3.68
CA ASN A 322 -18.19 -0.09 3.63
C ASN A 322 -18.39 -0.80 4.97
N VAL A 323 -17.30 -1.15 5.67
CA VAL A 323 -17.38 -1.70 7.04
C VAL A 323 -18.09 -0.73 7.97
N GLU A 324 -17.77 0.57 7.89
CA GLU A 324 -18.48 1.61 8.67
C GLU A 324 -19.97 1.69 8.33
N LYS A 325 -20.31 1.72 7.04
CA LYS A 325 -21.72 1.75 6.60
C LYS A 325 -22.50 0.53 7.08
N ILE A 326 -21.91 -0.66 6.99
CA ILE A 326 -22.52 -1.91 7.49
C ILE A 326 -22.78 -1.78 8.99
N TYR A 327 -21.79 -1.32 9.75
CA TYR A 327 -21.94 -1.12 11.19
C TYR A 327 -23.06 -0.14 11.53
N LEU A 328 -23.10 1.01 10.84
CA LEU A 328 -24.14 2.03 11.06
C LEU A 328 -25.52 1.52 10.68
N LYS A 329 -25.64 0.78 9.57
CA LYS A 329 -26.88 0.16 9.14
C LYS A 329 -27.37 -0.85 10.17
N LEU A 330 -26.54 -1.76 10.59
CA LEU A 330 -26.86 -2.75 11.61
C LEU A 330 -27.25 -2.11 12.94
N ARG A 331 -26.57 -1.04 13.32
CA ARG A 331 -26.90 -0.28 14.54
C ARG A 331 -28.27 0.36 14.47
N ASN A 332 -28.69 0.83 13.31
CA ASN A 332 -29.91 1.62 13.14
C ASN A 332 -31.12 0.75 12.71
N GLU A 333 -30.89 -0.35 12.00
CA GLU A 333 -31.95 -1.22 11.45
C GLU A 333 -32.19 -2.48 12.28
N ALA A 334 -31.31 -2.78 13.25
CA ALA A 334 -31.56 -3.92 14.14
C ALA A 334 -32.81 -3.65 14.97
N SER A 335 -33.80 -4.52 14.86
CA SER A 335 -35.01 -4.50 15.68
C SER A 335 -34.74 -4.67 17.17
N THR A 336 -33.53 -5.11 17.53
CA THR A 336 -32.97 -5.19 18.85
C THR A 336 -31.91 -4.11 19.02
N VAL A 337 -32.09 -3.24 20.00
CA VAL A 337 -31.08 -2.23 20.38
C VAL A 337 -29.85 -2.97 20.91
N LEU A 338 -28.80 -3.04 20.08
CA LEU A 338 -27.52 -3.59 20.50
C LEU A 338 -27.02 -2.88 21.76
N SER A 339 -26.73 -3.63 22.81
CA SER A 339 -26.09 -3.13 24.02
C SER A 339 -24.71 -2.50 23.69
N PRO A 340 -24.16 -1.63 24.52
CA PRO A 340 -22.82 -1.08 24.31
C PRO A 340 -21.73 -2.14 24.08
N MET A 341 -21.85 -3.31 24.75
CA MET A 341 -20.93 -4.40 24.62
C MET A 341 -21.10 -5.14 23.27
N GLU A 342 -22.33 -5.40 22.84
CA GLU A 342 -22.58 -6.01 21.52
C GLU A 342 -22.12 -5.11 20.39
N ARG A 343 -22.26 -3.80 20.51
CA ARG A 343 -21.67 -2.84 19.57
C ARG A 343 -20.14 -2.93 19.52
N LEU A 344 -19.49 -3.09 20.66
CA LEU A 344 -18.05 -3.31 20.73
C LEU A 344 -17.65 -4.62 20.05
N TYR A 345 -18.38 -5.70 20.34
CA TYR A 345 -18.13 -7.01 19.75
C TYR A 345 -18.27 -7.01 18.23
N LEU A 346 -19.37 -6.45 17.73
CA LEU A 346 -19.61 -6.30 16.30
C LEU A 346 -18.52 -5.49 15.62
N LYS A 347 -18.11 -4.38 16.23
CA LYS A 347 -17.01 -3.57 15.75
C LYS A 347 -15.71 -4.37 15.64
N LYS A 348 -15.35 -5.12 16.68
CA LYS A 348 -14.14 -5.96 16.67
C LYS A 348 -14.20 -7.03 15.58
N ILE A 349 -15.37 -7.64 15.35
CA ILE A 349 -15.58 -8.60 14.25
C ILE A 349 -15.36 -7.92 12.89
N LEU A 350 -16.01 -6.80 12.64
CA LEU A 350 -15.94 -6.09 11.35
C LEU A 350 -14.52 -5.60 11.03
N MET A 351 -13.76 -5.20 12.06
CA MET A 351 -12.38 -4.74 11.89
C MET A 351 -11.37 -5.88 11.71
N SER A 352 -11.61 -7.05 12.29
CA SER A 352 -10.61 -8.11 12.39
C SER A 352 -10.86 -9.31 11.48
N ALA A 353 -12.11 -9.58 11.10
CA ALA A 353 -12.45 -10.74 10.31
C ALA A 353 -12.13 -10.53 8.82
N LYS A 354 -11.12 -11.24 8.32
CA LYS A 354 -10.75 -11.27 6.89
C LYS A 354 -11.16 -12.59 6.21
N GLY A 355 -12.21 -13.24 6.69
CA GLY A 355 -12.68 -14.54 6.22
C GLY A 355 -13.28 -15.35 7.34
N LYS A 356 -13.17 -16.68 7.27
CA LYS A 356 -13.69 -17.57 8.31
C LYS A 356 -12.86 -17.49 9.59
N PHE A 357 -13.54 -17.33 10.73
CA PHE A 357 -12.92 -17.23 12.05
C PHE A 357 -13.64 -18.10 13.08
N SER A 358 -12.96 -18.43 14.16
CA SER A 358 -13.48 -19.25 15.26
C SER A 358 -13.85 -18.38 16.48
N HIS A 359 -14.52 -18.99 17.48
CA HIS A 359 -14.75 -18.35 18.76
C HIS A 359 -13.46 -17.94 19.48
N ASN A 360 -12.35 -18.67 19.29
CA ASN A 360 -11.05 -18.32 19.87
C ASN A 360 -10.49 -17.04 19.22
N ASP A 361 -10.67 -16.88 17.90
CA ASP A 361 -10.25 -15.68 17.20
C ASP A 361 -11.04 -14.47 17.70
N PHE A 362 -12.36 -14.62 17.83
CA PHE A 362 -13.23 -13.60 18.40
C PHE A 362 -12.82 -13.20 19.82
N THR A 363 -12.62 -14.18 20.72
CA THR A 363 -12.18 -13.92 22.10
C THR A 363 -10.88 -13.14 22.14
N ARG A 364 -9.93 -13.48 21.25
CA ARG A 364 -8.66 -12.76 21.13
C ARG A 364 -8.87 -11.30 20.67
N TRP A 365 -9.73 -11.06 19.69
CA TRP A 365 -9.99 -9.70 19.18
C TRP A 365 -10.66 -8.81 20.20
N VAL A 366 -11.54 -9.38 21.00
CA VAL A 366 -12.27 -8.63 22.05
C VAL A 366 -11.35 -8.27 23.21
N GLY A 367 -10.32 -9.08 23.47
CA GLY A 367 -9.36 -8.84 24.55
C GLY A 367 -9.93 -9.03 25.96
N ILE A 368 -11.08 -9.70 26.09
CA ILE A 368 -11.75 -10.04 27.34
C ILE A 368 -11.72 -11.55 27.47
N ASN A 369 -11.52 -12.06 28.69
CA ASN A 369 -11.61 -13.48 28.96
C ASN A 369 -13.06 -13.97 28.86
N LEU A 370 -13.48 -14.31 27.67
CA LEU A 370 -14.77 -14.95 27.41
C LEU A 370 -14.60 -16.47 27.48
N THR A 371 -15.53 -17.12 28.18
CA THR A 371 -15.65 -18.58 28.06
C THR A 371 -16.05 -18.98 26.65
N LYS A 372 -15.73 -20.20 26.22
CA LYS A 372 -16.16 -20.74 24.93
C LYS A 372 -17.67 -20.59 24.72
N GLN A 373 -18.47 -20.92 25.75
CA GLN A 373 -19.92 -20.81 25.70
C GLN A 373 -20.38 -19.35 25.56
N GLY A 374 -19.74 -18.42 26.31
CA GLY A 374 -20.03 -16.99 26.22
C GLY A 374 -19.73 -16.42 24.84
N ALA A 375 -18.58 -16.76 24.27
CA ALA A 375 -18.19 -16.34 22.93
C ALA A 375 -19.15 -16.89 21.85
N LEU A 376 -19.49 -18.17 21.93
CA LEU A 376 -20.44 -18.78 21.00
C LEU A 376 -21.85 -18.21 21.12
N LYS A 377 -22.32 -17.87 22.33
CA LYS A 377 -23.62 -17.23 22.54
C LYS A 377 -23.70 -15.89 21.79
N ILE A 378 -22.64 -15.08 21.90
CA ILE A 378 -22.57 -13.78 21.21
C ILE A 378 -22.54 -13.95 19.68
N LEU A 379 -21.68 -14.87 19.20
CA LEU A 379 -21.54 -15.12 17.78
C LEU A 379 -22.80 -15.71 17.14
N ASN A 380 -23.50 -16.58 17.86
CA ASN A 380 -24.77 -17.14 17.42
C ASN A 380 -25.86 -16.07 17.36
N ALA A 381 -25.91 -15.13 18.32
CA ALA A 381 -26.85 -14.01 18.25
C ALA A 381 -26.62 -13.17 17.00
N PHE A 382 -25.38 -12.87 16.64
CA PHE A 382 -25.07 -12.19 15.38
C PHE A 382 -25.36 -13.03 14.13
N GLU A 383 -25.34 -14.36 14.22
CA GLU A 383 -25.79 -15.25 13.16
C GLU A 383 -27.32 -15.22 13.02
N ASP A 384 -28.04 -15.28 14.13
CA ASP A 384 -29.51 -15.20 14.16
C ASP A 384 -30.01 -13.84 13.60
N ASP A 385 -29.27 -12.77 13.86
CA ASP A 385 -29.50 -11.45 13.27
C ASP A 385 -29.09 -11.37 11.78
N GLY A 386 -28.55 -12.45 11.21
CA GLY A 386 -28.11 -12.51 9.81
C GLY A 386 -26.82 -11.76 9.49
N VAL A 387 -26.14 -11.23 10.49
CA VAL A 387 -24.85 -10.51 10.36
C VAL A 387 -23.70 -11.47 10.03
N LEU A 388 -23.73 -12.63 10.65
CA LEU A 388 -22.77 -13.70 10.43
C LEU A 388 -23.42 -14.87 9.72
N LEU A 389 -22.61 -15.61 8.97
CA LEU A 389 -22.90 -16.95 8.48
C LEU A 389 -21.98 -17.93 9.19
N SER A 390 -22.43 -19.16 9.42
CA SER A 390 -21.58 -20.19 9.96
C SER A 390 -21.44 -21.41 9.07
N THR A 391 -20.34 -22.12 9.25
CA THR A 391 -20.04 -23.39 8.60
C THR A 391 -19.36 -24.32 9.62
N ILE A 392 -19.59 -25.61 9.47
CA ILE A 392 -18.87 -26.61 10.28
C ILE A 392 -17.62 -27.04 9.54
N SER A 393 -16.45 -26.91 10.19
CA SER A 393 -15.18 -27.35 9.64
C SER A 393 -15.07 -28.88 9.62
N LYS A 394 -14.10 -29.42 8.88
CA LYS A 394 -13.75 -30.85 8.88
C LYS A 394 -13.43 -31.37 10.29
N SER A 395 -12.89 -30.51 11.17
CA SER A 395 -12.60 -30.81 12.59
C SER A 395 -13.80 -30.60 13.52
N LYS A 396 -15.03 -30.53 12.99
CA LYS A 396 -16.28 -30.29 13.72
C LYS A 396 -16.34 -28.97 14.52
N ASN A 397 -15.49 -28.02 14.22
CA ASN A 397 -15.53 -26.70 14.83
C ASN A 397 -16.45 -25.78 14.02
N LYS A 398 -17.32 -25.02 14.72
CA LYS A 398 -18.12 -23.97 14.11
C LYS A 398 -17.24 -22.78 13.76
N LEU A 399 -17.24 -22.39 12.48
CA LEU A 399 -16.54 -21.22 11.96
C LEU A 399 -17.56 -20.21 11.48
N PHE A 400 -17.30 -18.94 11.72
CA PHE A 400 -18.15 -17.84 11.36
C PHE A 400 -17.48 -17.00 10.26
N GLU A 401 -18.27 -16.35 9.43
CA GLU A 401 -17.83 -15.35 8.47
C GLU A 401 -18.87 -14.23 8.36
N ILE A 402 -18.43 -13.03 7.99
CA ILE A 402 -19.36 -11.91 7.78
C ILE A 402 -20.24 -12.23 6.58
N ASN A 403 -21.57 -12.05 6.74
CA ASN A 403 -22.52 -12.26 5.66
C ASN A 403 -22.29 -11.26 4.53
N LYS A 404 -21.83 -11.75 3.38
CA LYS A 404 -21.48 -10.92 2.21
C LYS A 404 -22.68 -10.15 1.63
N LYS A 405 -23.91 -10.54 1.94
CA LYS A 405 -25.09 -9.75 1.55
C LYS A 405 -25.09 -8.34 2.16
N PHE A 406 -24.40 -8.14 3.26
CA PHE A 406 -24.19 -6.83 3.87
C PHE A 406 -22.96 -6.11 3.34
N VAL A 407 -22.05 -6.82 2.66
CA VAL A 407 -20.87 -6.24 2.03
C VAL A 407 -21.24 -5.80 0.61
N PHE A 408 -22.05 -4.76 0.50
CA PHE A 408 -22.25 -4.09 -0.78
C PHE A 408 -20.96 -3.35 -1.14
N TYR A 409 -20.40 -3.66 -2.30
CA TYR A 409 -19.21 -3.06 -2.93
C TYR A 409 -17.85 -3.63 -2.53
N THR A 410 -17.58 -4.84 -2.98
CA THR A 410 -16.22 -5.37 -3.00
C THR A 410 -15.38 -4.86 -4.18
N CYS A 411 -15.95 -4.10 -5.09
CA CYS A 411 -15.24 -3.56 -6.26
C CYS A 411 -15.83 -2.21 -6.67
N VAL A 412 -15.36 -1.13 -6.05
CA VAL A 412 -15.45 0.16 -6.73
C VAL A 412 -14.31 0.18 -7.74
N THR A 413 -14.63 0.10 -9.03
CA THR A 413 -13.65 0.31 -10.10
C THR A 413 -13.36 1.80 -10.21
N MET A 414 -12.20 2.19 -10.78
CA MET A 414 -11.96 3.61 -11.07
C MET A 414 -13.08 4.19 -11.95
N ALA A 415 -13.65 3.40 -12.87
CA ALA A 415 -14.83 3.79 -13.65
C ALA A 415 -16.04 4.16 -12.78
N ASP A 416 -16.28 3.44 -11.67
CA ASP A 416 -17.38 3.76 -10.75
C ASP A 416 -17.11 5.08 -9.99
N VAL A 417 -15.85 5.41 -9.74
CA VAL A 417 -15.44 6.68 -9.13
C VAL A 417 -15.66 7.82 -10.12
N TYR A 418 -15.29 7.65 -11.39
CA TYR A 418 -15.49 8.66 -12.44
C TYR A 418 -16.97 8.87 -12.78
N GLN A 419 -17.78 7.80 -12.88
CA GLN A 419 -19.22 7.93 -13.13
C GLN A 419 -19.99 8.67 -12.01
N LYS A 420 -19.49 8.66 -10.78
CA LYS A 420 -20.08 9.44 -9.68
C LYS A 420 -19.69 10.90 -9.68
N ALA A 421 -18.51 11.24 -10.20
CA ALA A 421 -18.07 12.62 -10.34
C ALA A 421 -18.87 13.37 -11.41
N ASP A 422 -19.31 12.69 -12.49
CA ASP A 422 -20.15 13.27 -13.53
C ASP A 422 -21.58 13.55 -13.10
N ASN A 423 -21.99 13.12 -11.91
CA ASN A 423 -23.32 13.30 -11.32
C ASN A 423 -23.33 14.25 -10.10
N ILE A 424 -22.23 14.92 -9.81
CA ILE A 424 -22.09 16.00 -8.82
C ILE A 424 -21.81 17.32 -9.52
#